data_fcedfe857d240bb818bdf780f70f600f
#
_entry.id   fcedfe857d240bb818bdf780f70f600f
#
_cell.length_a   1.000
_cell.length_b   1.000
_cell.length_c   1.000
_cell.angle_alpha   90.00
_cell.angle_beta   90.00
_cell.angle_gamma   90.00
#
_symmetry.space_group_name_H-M   'P 1'
#
loop_
_entity.id
_entity.type
_entity.pdbx_description
1 polymer ?
#
loop_
_entity_poly.entity_id
_entity_poly.type
_entity_poly.pdbx_seq_one_letter_code
_entity_poly.pdbx_strand_id
1 'polypeptide(L)'
;MRVLVVDDDSLHLLILRKIFEKGNDLVVVAHNGVEAMEVLQNDNGFNIILTDIMMPFMDGVELLVNLKKSDKTNKIPIIGFTAGDVEYYRQTSPIPFDTLVAKPMDFWDLYTLAKSKASFAIN
;
A
#
# COMPACT_ATOMS: atom_id res chain seq x y z
N MET A 1 5.38 -13.14 -4.49
CA MET A 1 4.52 -12.52 -3.45
C MET A 1 3.25 -11.94 -4.06
N ARG A 2 2.29 -11.63 -3.22
CA ARG A 2 1.05 -10.96 -3.64
C ARG A 2 1.05 -9.54 -3.06
N VAL A 3 0.81 -8.56 -3.91
CA VAL A 3 0.83 -7.14 -3.51
C VAL A 3 -0.47 -6.46 -3.92
N LEU A 4 -1.00 -5.63 -3.03
CA LEU A 4 -2.09 -4.71 -3.33
C LEU A 4 -1.50 -3.32 -3.48
N VAL A 5 -1.71 -2.69 -4.64
CA VAL A 5 -1.22 -1.33 -4.91
C VAL A 5 -2.42 -0.40 -5.02
N VAL A 6 -2.42 0.65 -4.21
CA VAL A 6 -3.53 1.61 -4.12
C VAL A 6 -3.03 3.00 -4.50
N ASP A 7 -3.55 3.56 -5.58
CA ASP A 7 -3.17 4.89 -6.05
C ASP A 7 -4.29 5.39 -6.98
N ASP A 8 -4.66 6.66 -6.88
CA ASP A 8 -5.65 7.24 -7.78
C ASP A 8 -5.07 7.64 -9.14
N ASP A 9 -3.75 7.58 -9.30
CA ASP A 9 -3.07 7.83 -10.58
C ASP A 9 -2.94 6.52 -11.35
N SER A 10 -3.73 6.38 -12.43
CA SER A 10 -3.75 5.16 -13.25
C SER A 10 -2.40 4.85 -13.91
N LEU A 11 -1.60 5.86 -14.21
CA LEU A 11 -0.27 5.67 -14.79
C LEU A 11 0.68 5.03 -13.76
N HIS A 12 0.62 5.50 -12.52
CA HIS A 12 1.41 4.90 -11.43
C HIS A 12 1.04 3.43 -11.23
N LEU A 13 -0.26 3.13 -11.22
CA LEU A 13 -0.74 1.74 -11.10
C LEU A 13 -0.20 0.88 -12.23
N LEU A 14 -0.25 1.38 -13.47
CA LEU A 14 0.24 0.64 -14.62
C LEU A 14 1.74 0.34 -14.50
N ILE A 15 2.53 1.34 -14.15
CA ILE A 15 3.99 1.19 -14.04
C ILE A 15 4.34 0.20 -12.91
N LEU A 16 3.75 0.37 -11.74
CA LEU A 16 4.01 -0.51 -10.61
C LEU A 16 3.57 -1.94 -10.90
N ARG A 17 2.40 -2.13 -11.52
CA ARG A 17 1.95 -3.46 -11.93
C ARG A 17 2.98 -4.14 -12.83
N LYS A 18 3.48 -3.45 -13.85
CA LYS A 18 4.48 -4.02 -14.77
C LYS A 18 5.77 -4.41 -14.06
N ILE A 19 6.22 -3.57 -13.12
CA ILE A 19 7.44 -3.85 -12.36
C ILE A 19 7.28 -5.10 -11.51
N PHE A 20 6.19 -5.21 -10.76
CA PHE A 20 5.95 -6.37 -9.90
C PHE A 20 5.72 -7.64 -10.73
N GLU A 21 4.94 -7.56 -11.80
CA GLU A 21 4.69 -8.72 -12.68
C GLU A 21 5.97 -9.23 -13.35
N LYS A 22 6.89 -8.33 -13.70
CA LYS A 22 8.21 -8.71 -14.22
C LYS A 22 9.01 -9.51 -13.20
N GLY A 23 8.80 -9.25 -11.92
CA GLY A 23 9.39 -10.01 -10.81
C GLY A 23 8.60 -11.26 -10.44
N ASN A 24 7.63 -11.67 -11.24
CA ASN A 24 6.75 -12.82 -11.01
C ASN A 24 5.84 -12.67 -9.78
N ASP A 25 5.53 -11.45 -9.38
CA ASP A 25 4.60 -11.20 -8.29
C ASP A 25 3.18 -11.06 -8.83
N LEU A 26 2.21 -11.39 -7.98
CA LEU A 26 0.79 -11.21 -8.29
C LEU A 26 0.34 -9.85 -7.77
N VAL A 27 -0.22 -9.05 -8.65
CA VAL A 27 -0.59 -7.66 -8.35
C VAL A 27 -2.09 -7.48 -8.47
N VAL A 28 -2.70 -6.90 -7.43
CA VAL A 28 -4.05 -6.38 -7.48
C VAL A 28 -3.95 -4.87 -7.31
N VAL A 29 -4.72 -4.11 -8.09
CA VAL A 29 -4.72 -2.65 -8.01
C VAL A 29 -6.07 -2.15 -7.52
N ALA A 30 -6.04 -1.02 -6.81
CA ALA A 30 -7.22 -0.28 -6.39
C ALA A 30 -6.95 1.21 -6.60
N HIS A 31 -8.00 1.97 -6.91
CA HIS A 31 -7.88 3.38 -7.27
C HIS A 31 -8.08 4.33 -6.09
N ASN A 32 -8.50 3.81 -4.96
CA ASN A 32 -8.68 4.56 -3.72
C ASN A 32 -8.85 3.59 -2.55
N GLY A 33 -8.95 4.13 -1.34
CA GLY A 33 -9.09 3.31 -0.14
C GLY A 33 -10.40 2.52 -0.09
N VAL A 34 -11.48 3.04 -0.66
CA VAL A 34 -12.77 2.34 -0.70
C VAL A 34 -12.66 1.06 -1.53
N GLU A 35 -12.08 1.17 -2.74
CA GLU A 35 -11.85 -0.01 -3.59
C GLU A 35 -10.91 -1.01 -2.92
N ALA A 36 -9.86 -0.51 -2.25
CA ALA A 36 -8.94 -1.38 -1.52
C ALA A 36 -9.68 -2.17 -0.43
N MET A 37 -10.56 -1.53 0.31
CA MET A 37 -11.35 -2.22 1.34
C MET A 37 -12.31 -3.25 0.74
N GLU A 38 -12.89 -2.96 -0.42
CA GLU A 38 -13.73 -3.94 -1.14
C GLU A 38 -12.94 -5.18 -1.55
N VAL A 39 -11.73 -5.00 -2.07
CA VAL A 39 -10.82 -6.11 -2.39
C VAL A 39 -10.54 -6.93 -1.14
N LEU A 40 -10.21 -6.27 -0.05
CA LEU A 40 -9.77 -6.92 1.19
C LEU A 40 -10.89 -7.65 1.94
N GLN A 41 -12.15 -7.31 1.68
CA GLN A 41 -13.29 -8.06 2.23
C GLN A 41 -13.32 -9.51 1.73
N ASN A 42 -12.90 -9.74 0.50
CA ASN A 42 -12.97 -11.04 -0.15
C ASN A 42 -11.60 -11.72 -0.29
N ASP A 43 -10.51 -10.96 -0.17
CA ASP A 43 -9.16 -11.46 -0.36
C ASP A 43 -8.19 -10.68 0.52
N ASN A 44 -7.70 -11.30 1.56
CA ASN A 44 -6.75 -10.70 2.48
C ASN A 44 -5.38 -11.40 2.49
N GLY A 45 -5.11 -12.22 1.47
CA GLY A 45 -3.87 -12.99 1.37
C GLY A 45 -2.71 -12.21 0.75
N PHE A 46 -2.60 -10.91 1.04
CA PHE A 46 -1.52 -10.08 0.54
C PHE A 46 -0.32 -10.10 1.48
N ASN A 47 0.88 -10.10 0.89
CA ASN A 47 2.13 -10.04 1.63
C ASN A 47 2.49 -8.60 2.01
N ILE A 48 1.97 -7.63 1.24
CA ILE A 48 2.22 -6.21 1.47
C ILE A 48 1.17 -5.38 0.75
N ILE A 49 0.92 -4.18 1.28
CA ILE A 49 0.07 -3.17 0.65
C ILE A 49 0.91 -1.91 0.43
N LEU A 50 0.87 -1.37 -0.78
CA LEU A 50 1.46 -0.08 -1.12
C LEU A 50 0.33 0.90 -1.36
N THR A 51 0.30 2.03 -0.68
CA THR A 51 -0.76 3.01 -0.86
C THR A 51 -0.23 4.43 -0.97
N ASP A 52 -0.76 5.16 -1.96
CA ASP A 52 -0.69 6.61 -1.92
C ASP A 52 -1.47 7.11 -0.70
N ILE A 53 -1.10 8.25 -0.15
CA ILE A 53 -1.83 8.82 0.98
C ILE A 53 -2.93 9.75 0.50
N MET A 54 -2.64 10.64 -0.44
CA MET A 54 -3.60 11.65 -0.90
C MET A 54 -4.47 11.10 -2.01
N MET A 55 -5.64 10.58 -1.65
CA MET A 55 -6.61 9.99 -2.59
C MET A 55 -8.01 10.46 -2.25
N PRO A 56 -8.92 10.53 -3.25
CA PRO A 56 -10.32 10.87 -2.98
C PRO A 56 -11.04 9.73 -2.25
N PHE A 57 -12.17 10.04 -1.64
CA PHE A 57 -13.11 9.16 -0.93
C PHE A 57 -12.53 8.59 0.37
N MET A 58 -11.49 7.79 0.32
CA MET A 58 -10.78 7.30 1.49
C MET A 58 -9.29 7.43 1.21
N ASP A 59 -8.57 8.22 1.99
CA ASP A 59 -7.13 8.42 1.82
C ASP A 59 -6.32 7.27 2.47
N GLY A 60 -4.99 7.34 2.31
CA GLY A 60 -4.11 6.29 2.79
C GLY A 60 -4.06 6.18 4.32
N VAL A 61 -4.26 7.28 5.04
CA VAL A 61 -4.29 7.26 6.51
C VAL A 61 -5.57 6.56 7.00
N GLU A 62 -6.70 6.90 6.40
CA GLU A 62 -7.97 6.25 6.72
C GLU A 62 -7.93 4.76 6.39
N LEU A 63 -7.32 4.41 5.25
CA LEU A 63 -7.12 3.01 4.87
C LEU A 63 -6.29 2.28 5.92
N LEU A 64 -5.16 2.87 6.34
CA LEU A 64 -4.31 2.29 7.38
C LEU A 64 -5.10 2.02 8.67
N VAL A 65 -5.88 3.01 9.12
CA VAL A 65 -6.68 2.87 10.34
C VAL A 65 -7.67 1.71 10.21
N ASN A 66 -8.36 1.63 9.06
CA ASN A 66 -9.32 0.55 8.82
C ASN A 66 -8.66 -0.83 8.76
N LEU A 67 -7.48 -0.93 8.15
CA LEU A 67 -6.73 -2.19 8.08
C LEU A 67 -6.32 -2.68 9.47
N LYS A 68 -5.90 -1.79 10.33
CA LYS A 68 -5.43 -2.15 11.67
C LYS A 68 -6.56 -2.54 12.63
N LYS A 69 -7.80 -2.21 12.29
CA LYS A 69 -8.99 -2.58 13.09
C LYS A 69 -9.45 -4.01 12.86
N SER A 70 -9.04 -4.66 11.78
CA SER A 70 -9.52 -5.99 11.42
C SER A 70 -8.46 -7.05 11.68
N ASP A 71 -8.85 -8.15 12.31
CA ASP A 71 -7.94 -9.29 12.55
C ASP A 71 -7.46 -9.91 11.24
N LYS A 72 -8.21 -9.75 10.16
CA LYS A 72 -7.85 -10.30 8.85
C LYS A 72 -6.74 -9.53 8.16
N THR A 73 -6.57 -8.24 8.47
CA THR A 73 -5.66 -7.35 7.74
C THR A 73 -4.62 -6.65 8.61
N ASN A 74 -4.76 -6.70 9.94
CA ASN A 74 -3.92 -5.91 10.83
C ASN A 74 -2.44 -6.28 10.81
N LYS A 75 -2.08 -7.46 10.32
CA LYS A 75 -0.70 -7.92 10.23
C LYS A 75 -0.07 -7.74 8.85
N ILE A 76 -0.85 -7.30 7.86
CA ILE A 76 -0.31 -7.03 6.53
C ILE A 76 0.50 -5.74 6.59
N PRO A 77 1.81 -5.76 6.23
CA PRO A 77 2.60 -4.54 6.20
C PRO A 77 2.04 -3.55 5.19
N ILE A 78 2.09 -2.27 5.51
CA ILE A 78 1.61 -1.22 4.63
C ILE A 78 2.67 -0.13 4.49
N ILE A 79 3.02 0.17 3.25
CA ILE A 79 3.91 1.28 2.90
C ILE A 79 3.06 2.42 2.37
N GLY A 80 3.15 3.59 2.99
CA GLY A 80 2.56 4.81 2.47
C GLY A 80 3.58 5.59 1.65
N PHE A 81 3.16 6.15 0.51
CA PHE A 81 3.99 7.05 -0.28
C PHE A 81 3.18 8.28 -0.67
N THR A 82 3.82 9.45 -0.60
CA THR A 82 3.12 10.71 -0.78
C THR A 82 4.01 11.79 -1.39
N ALA A 83 3.40 12.63 -2.25
CA ALA A 83 4.03 13.87 -2.71
C ALA A 83 3.95 14.97 -1.64
N GLY A 84 3.15 14.76 -0.59
CA GLY A 84 3.01 15.70 0.51
C GLY A 84 4.14 15.60 1.53
N ASP A 85 3.95 16.25 2.66
CA ASP A 85 4.93 16.30 3.74
C ASP A 85 4.89 15.00 4.55
N VAL A 86 5.90 14.14 4.36
CA VAL A 86 6.04 12.88 5.09
C VAL A 86 6.04 13.10 6.60
N GLU A 87 6.73 14.13 7.08
CA GLU A 87 6.82 14.41 8.50
C GLU A 87 5.46 14.79 9.09
N TYR A 88 4.63 15.52 8.32
CA TYR A 88 3.27 15.82 8.73
C TYR A 88 2.47 14.54 9.01
N TYR A 89 2.52 13.58 8.09
CA TYR A 89 1.78 12.31 8.26
C TYR A 89 2.40 11.44 9.36
N ARG A 90 3.71 11.49 9.53
CA ARG A 90 4.39 10.76 10.60
C ARG A 90 3.93 11.26 11.97
N GLN A 91 3.70 12.58 12.10
CA GLN A 91 3.26 13.19 13.36
C GLN A 91 1.76 13.09 13.58
N THR A 92 0.95 13.16 12.51
CA THR A 92 -0.51 13.29 12.63
C THR A 92 -1.29 11.99 12.43
N SER A 93 -0.69 10.97 11.82
CA SER A 93 -1.36 9.69 11.64
C SER A 93 -1.61 9.05 13.01
N PRO A 94 -2.86 8.65 13.32
CA PRO A 94 -3.18 8.04 14.61
C PRO A 94 -2.51 6.68 14.80
N ILE A 95 -2.12 6.03 13.70
CA ILE A 95 -1.41 4.75 13.69
C ILE A 95 -0.21 4.91 12.76
N PRO A 96 1.00 4.45 13.14
CA PRO A 96 2.16 4.57 12.26
C PRO A 96 2.07 3.63 11.07
N PHE A 97 2.49 4.12 9.89
CA PHE A 97 2.77 3.24 8.75
C PHE A 97 4.00 2.38 9.08
N ASP A 98 4.05 1.16 8.55
CA ASP A 98 5.26 0.34 8.66
C ASP A 98 6.44 1.03 7.99
N THR A 99 6.18 1.70 6.86
CA THR A 99 7.17 2.54 6.20
C THR A 99 6.44 3.68 5.49
N LEU A 100 7.01 4.88 5.54
CA LEU A 100 6.44 6.06 4.91
C LEU A 100 7.51 6.71 4.03
N VAL A 101 7.18 6.93 2.75
CA VAL A 101 8.13 7.34 1.74
C VAL A 101 7.66 8.60 1.02
N ALA A 102 8.59 9.51 0.74
CA ALA A 102 8.31 10.74 0.01
C ALA A 102 8.43 10.52 -1.51
N LYS A 103 7.51 11.10 -2.28
CA LYS A 103 7.66 11.25 -3.72
C LYS A 103 8.48 12.53 -3.99
N PRO A 104 9.23 12.64 -5.09
CA PRO A 104 9.40 11.62 -6.12
C PRO A 104 10.30 10.47 -5.64
N MET A 105 9.96 9.28 -6.07
CA MET A 105 10.70 8.07 -5.76
C MET A 105 10.77 7.20 -7.01
N ASP A 106 11.92 6.57 -7.23
CA ASP A 106 12.06 5.58 -8.29
C ASP A 106 11.19 4.36 -7.95
N PHE A 107 10.33 3.96 -8.87
CA PHE A 107 9.43 2.83 -8.65
C PHE A 107 10.18 1.49 -8.51
N TRP A 108 11.36 1.37 -9.07
CA TRP A 108 12.21 0.20 -8.84
C TRP A 108 12.70 0.16 -7.39
N ASP A 109 13.02 1.32 -6.81
CA ASP A 109 13.39 1.41 -5.40
C ASP A 109 12.20 1.08 -4.51
N LEU A 110 11.01 1.53 -4.90
CA LEU A 110 9.78 1.19 -4.17
C LEU A 110 9.52 -0.32 -4.23
N TYR A 111 9.73 -0.94 -5.38
CA TYR A 111 9.64 -2.39 -5.55
C TYR A 111 10.62 -3.12 -4.61
N THR A 112 11.88 -2.69 -4.59
CA THR A 112 12.91 -3.28 -3.73
C THR A 112 12.55 -3.13 -2.25
N LEU A 113 12.06 -1.96 -1.87
CA LEU A 113 11.61 -1.70 -0.51
C LEU A 113 10.43 -2.61 -0.14
N ALA A 114 9.46 -2.76 -1.03
CA ALA A 114 8.30 -3.62 -0.82
C ALA A 114 8.73 -5.07 -0.59
N LYS A 115 9.65 -5.57 -1.40
CA LYS A 115 10.19 -6.94 -1.23
C LYS A 115 10.83 -7.13 0.13
N SER A 116 11.55 -6.12 0.62
CA SER A 116 12.24 -6.19 1.92
C SER A 116 11.28 -6.13 3.11
N LYS A 117 10.12 -5.50 2.95
CA LYS A 117 9.14 -5.30 4.04
C LYS A 117 7.98 -6.30 4.03
N ALA A 118 7.82 -7.04 2.94
CA ALA A 118 6.71 -7.98 2.80
C ALA A 118 6.74 -9.05 3.89
N SER A 119 5.54 -9.44 4.35
CA SER A 119 5.37 -10.50 5.34
C SER A 119 5.00 -11.80 4.65
N PHE A 120 5.77 -12.84 4.92
CA PHE A 120 5.52 -14.21 4.47
C PHE A 120 5.17 -15.11 5.66
N ALA A 121 4.64 -14.52 6.74
CA ALA A 121 4.26 -15.29 7.92
C ALA A 121 3.24 -16.36 7.57
N ILE A 122 3.50 -17.55 8.05
CA ILE A 122 2.60 -18.70 7.92
C ILE A 122 1.92 -18.90 9.28
N ASN A 123 0.61 -18.89 9.26
CA ASN A 123 -0.19 -19.15 10.45
C ASN A 123 -0.72 -20.57 10.45
#